data_729dcb6871a01d3a1b2b67e72aeb4235
#
_entry.id   729dcb6871a01d3a1b2b67e72aeb4235
#
_cell.length_a   1.000
_cell.length_b   1.000
_cell.length_c   1.000
_cell.angle_alpha   90.00
_cell.angle_beta   90.00
_cell.angle_gamma   90.00
#
_symmetry.space_group_name_H-M   'P 1'
#
loop_
_entity.id
_entity.type
_entity.pdbx_description
1 polymer ?
#
loop_
_entity_poly.entity_id
_entity_poly.type
_entity_poly.pdbx_seq_one_letter_code
_entity_poly.pdbx_strand_id
1 'polypeptide(L)'
;ISSLDTDLNCLSAIAVQDYYVRFKKSSTDRQQLRFGRIMVVLSGAGAVGVALLYISWGGEGVLGALFSLYAIFSAGIVGIFLLGLFSRRANKQGLYIGIAASVLFTAYAVLTSTKLDLHGTGIKETILDLGSWNFTQHKYMLGVYSHLIVLVVGYMASFMFAAPLAEKELTIYGYLEDKRKEKQMDIEPA
;
A
#
# COMPACT_ATOMS: atom_id res chain seq x y z
N ILE A 1 14.76 8.43 15.63
CA ILE A 1 15.79 8.47 14.57
C ILE A 1 16.05 7.06 14.03
N SER A 2 16.14 6.01 14.88
CA SER A 2 16.43 4.65 14.41
C SER A 2 15.38 4.08 13.43
N SER A 3 14.10 4.35 13.65
CA SER A 3 13.03 3.87 12.74
C SER A 3 13.15 4.48 11.35
N LEU A 4 13.40 5.80 11.26
CA LEU A 4 13.57 6.50 9.98
C LEU A 4 14.79 5.97 9.20
N ASP A 5 15.90 5.74 9.90
CA ASP A 5 17.10 5.17 9.30
C ASP A 5 16.83 3.76 8.73
N THR A 6 16.11 2.93 9.48
CA THR A 6 15.72 1.59 9.04
C THR A 6 14.82 1.65 7.80
N ASP A 7 13.84 2.55 7.76
CA ASP A 7 12.93 2.71 6.62
C ASP A 7 13.66 3.17 5.35
N LEU A 8 14.57 4.13 5.47
CA LEU A 8 15.39 4.59 4.36
C LEU A 8 16.33 3.51 3.82
N ASN A 9 16.93 2.72 4.71
CA ASN A 9 17.77 1.60 4.32
C ASN A 9 16.96 0.48 3.65
N CYS A 10 15.78 0.15 4.16
CA CYS A 10 14.87 -0.82 3.57
C CYS A 10 14.43 -0.38 2.16
N LEU A 11 14.02 0.88 1.98
CA LEU A 11 13.65 1.43 0.69
C LEU A 11 14.81 1.38 -0.31
N SER A 12 16.01 1.70 0.15
CA SER A 12 17.25 1.61 -0.65
C SER A 12 17.53 0.17 -1.08
N ALA A 13 17.40 -0.80 -0.17
CA ALA A 13 17.61 -2.22 -0.47
C ALA A 13 16.61 -2.72 -1.52
N ILE A 14 15.32 -2.39 -1.40
CA ILE A 14 14.30 -2.71 -2.39
C ILE A 14 14.63 -2.07 -3.74
N ALA A 15 15.01 -0.80 -3.76
CA ALA A 15 15.37 -0.10 -4.98
C ALA A 15 16.57 -0.76 -5.69
N VAL A 16 17.57 -1.24 -4.93
CA VAL A 16 18.73 -1.94 -5.52
C VAL A 16 18.30 -3.31 -6.04
N GLN A 17 17.62 -4.11 -5.25
CA GLN A 17 17.31 -5.51 -5.59
C GLN A 17 16.25 -5.62 -6.69
N ASP A 18 15.14 -4.90 -6.55
CA ASP A 18 13.99 -5.07 -7.43
C ASP A 18 14.11 -4.28 -8.73
N TYR A 19 14.85 -3.16 -8.71
CA TYR A 19 14.99 -2.31 -9.87
C TYR A 19 16.41 -2.36 -10.45
N TYR A 20 17.43 -1.96 -9.70
CA TYR A 20 18.78 -1.78 -10.28
C TYR A 20 19.38 -3.09 -10.78
N VAL A 21 19.38 -4.15 -9.98
CA VAL A 21 19.91 -5.46 -10.35
C VAL A 21 19.09 -6.10 -11.47
N ARG A 22 17.76 -5.90 -11.45
CA ARG A 22 16.87 -6.43 -12.47
C ARG A 22 17.12 -5.80 -13.85
N PHE A 23 17.36 -4.49 -13.90
CA PHE A 23 17.66 -3.79 -15.16
C PHE A 23 19.13 -3.90 -15.58
N LYS A 24 20.04 -4.03 -14.64
CA LYS A 24 21.49 -4.12 -14.90
C LYS A 24 22.07 -5.41 -14.31
N LYS A 25 21.84 -6.52 -15.00
CA LYS A 25 22.26 -7.88 -14.57
C LYS A 25 23.76 -8.04 -14.32
N SER A 26 24.62 -7.23 -14.96
CA SER A 26 26.09 -7.24 -14.80
C SER A 26 26.60 -6.15 -13.84
N SER A 27 25.78 -5.73 -12.87
CA SER A 27 26.18 -4.70 -11.91
C SER A 27 27.17 -5.27 -10.88
N THR A 28 28.21 -4.48 -10.59
CA THR A 28 29.17 -4.82 -9.52
C THR A 28 28.64 -4.33 -8.17
N ASP A 29 29.10 -4.96 -7.08
CA ASP A 29 28.71 -4.58 -5.71
C ASP A 29 28.95 -3.09 -5.41
N ARG A 30 30.05 -2.55 -5.94
CA ARG A 30 30.37 -1.12 -5.82
C ARG A 30 29.32 -0.22 -6.48
N GLN A 31 28.79 -0.64 -7.62
CA GLN A 31 27.73 0.11 -8.32
C GLN A 31 26.40 0.00 -7.59
N GLN A 32 26.05 -1.17 -7.07
CA GLN A 32 24.86 -1.40 -6.27
C GLN A 32 24.89 -0.54 -4.99
N LEU A 33 26.02 -0.55 -4.28
CA LEU A 33 26.20 0.27 -3.08
C LEU A 33 26.09 1.78 -3.37
N ARG A 34 26.68 2.23 -4.49
CA ARG A 34 26.58 3.64 -4.91
C ARG A 34 25.13 4.02 -5.23
N PHE A 35 24.42 3.18 -5.96
CA PHE A 35 23.02 3.39 -6.27
C PHE A 35 22.18 3.41 -5.00
N GLY A 36 22.38 2.49 -4.06
CA GLY A 36 21.70 2.45 -2.77
C GLY A 36 21.88 3.74 -1.96
N ARG A 37 23.12 4.26 -1.87
CA ARG A 37 23.41 5.53 -1.21
C ARG A 37 22.67 6.72 -1.86
N ILE A 38 22.63 6.75 -3.19
CA ILE A 38 21.88 7.79 -3.91
C ILE A 38 20.39 7.69 -3.57
N MET A 39 19.82 6.49 -3.51
CA MET A 39 18.42 6.29 -3.15
C MET A 39 18.10 6.73 -1.74
N VAL A 40 18.97 6.47 -0.75
CA VAL A 40 18.82 6.99 0.63
C VAL A 40 18.75 8.52 0.62
N VAL A 41 19.69 9.18 -0.08
CA VAL A 41 19.74 10.65 -0.13
C VAL A 41 18.50 11.22 -0.83
N LEU A 42 18.10 10.63 -1.96
CA LEU A 42 16.91 11.08 -2.70
C LEU A 42 15.61 10.90 -1.89
N SER A 43 15.48 9.75 -1.24
CA SER A 43 14.30 9.47 -0.41
C SER A 43 14.23 10.39 0.83
N GLY A 44 15.38 10.61 1.49
CA GLY A 44 15.48 11.54 2.61
C GLY A 44 15.17 12.99 2.19
N ALA A 45 15.76 13.46 1.09
CA ALA A 45 15.48 14.78 0.54
C ALA A 45 14.01 14.92 0.11
N GLY A 46 13.45 13.87 -0.50
CA GLY A 46 12.03 13.82 -0.86
C GLY A 46 11.11 13.94 0.35
N ALA A 47 11.41 13.20 1.42
CA ALA A 47 10.65 13.26 2.68
C ALA A 47 10.68 14.67 3.30
N VAL A 48 11.85 15.31 3.35
CA VAL A 48 11.99 16.69 3.83
C VAL A 48 11.23 17.65 2.91
N GLY A 49 11.35 17.49 1.59
CA GLY A 49 10.63 18.33 0.62
C GLY A 49 9.11 18.25 0.80
N VAL A 50 8.55 17.06 0.93
CA VAL A 50 7.11 16.86 1.20
C VAL A 50 6.70 17.50 2.53
N ALA A 51 7.50 17.33 3.59
CA ALA A 51 7.23 17.94 4.88
C ALA A 51 7.19 19.48 4.80
N LEU A 52 8.15 20.10 4.10
CA LEU A 52 8.21 21.54 3.90
C LEU A 52 7.01 22.06 3.08
N LEU A 53 6.65 21.37 2.00
CA LEU A 53 5.46 21.70 1.22
C LEU A 53 4.19 21.66 2.06
N TYR A 54 4.05 20.61 2.89
CA TYR A 54 2.90 20.47 3.75
C TYR A 54 2.79 21.59 4.80
N ILE A 55 3.91 21.98 5.39
CA ILE A 55 3.97 23.09 6.34
C ILE A 55 3.62 24.41 5.65
N SER A 56 4.12 24.65 4.43
CA SER A 56 3.87 25.89 3.68
C SER A 56 2.41 26.05 3.26
N TRP A 57 1.68 24.95 3.05
CA TRP A 57 0.27 25.00 2.67
C TRP A 57 -0.70 25.14 3.86
N GLY A 58 -0.17 25.36 5.07
CA GLY A 58 -1.00 25.61 6.26
C GLY A 58 -1.93 24.48 6.62
N GLY A 59 -1.55 23.25 6.25
CA GLY A 59 -2.34 22.04 6.45
C GLY A 59 -2.72 21.80 7.92
N GLU A 60 -3.60 20.86 8.14
CA GLU A 60 -3.89 20.34 9.48
C GLU A 60 -2.58 19.82 10.09
N GLY A 61 -2.44 19.90 11.40
CA GLY A 61 -1.18 19.58 12.08
C GLY A 61 -0.53 18.27 11.61
N VAL A 62 0.75 18.10 11.89
CA VAL A 62 1.60 16.96 11.43
C VAL A 62 0.92 15.60 11.52
N LEU A 63 0.11 15.38 12.55
CA LEU A 63 -0.61 14.12 12.75
C LEU A 63 -1.69 13.89 11.69
N GLY A 64 -2.43 14.93 11.31
CA GLY A 64 -3.45 14.85 10.24
C GLY A 64 -2.81 14.55 8.88
N ALA A 65 -1.64 15.14 8.59
CA ALA A 65 -0.85 14.84 7.39
C ALA A 65 -0.40 13.39 7.35
N LEU A 66 0.17 12.90 8.44
CA LEU A 66 0.64 11.52 8.55
C LEU A 66 -0.49 10.53 8.27
N PHE A 67 -1.67 10.72 8.86
CA PHE A 67 -2.79 9.82 8.61
C PHE A 67 -3.31 9.89 7.19
N SER A 68 -3.35 11.08 6.58
CA SER A 68 -3.76 11.22 5.18
C SER A 68 -2.77 10.54 4.23
N LEU A 69 -1.47 10.77 4.41
CA LEU A 69 -0.43 10.13 3.63
C LEU A 69 -0.42 8.61 3.84
N TYR A 70 -0.53 8.15 5.09
CA TYR A 70 -0.62 6.74 5.39
C TYR A 70 -1.82 6.08 4.71
N ALA A 71 -2.99 6.71 4.74
CA ALA A 71 -4.19 6.18 4.09
C ALA A 71 -4.01 6.06 2.56
N ILE A 72 -3.34 7.05 1.92
CA ILE A 72 -3.06 7.03 0.49
C ILE A 72 -2.05 5.92 0.14
N PHE A 73 -0.92 5.86 0.85
CA PHE A 73 0.18 4.97 0.50
C PHE A 73 0.00 3.54 1.00
N SER A 74 -0.73 3.32 2.10
CA SER A 74 -1.05 1.97 2.55
C SER A 74 -2.03 1.26 1.61
N ALA A 75 -2.82 2.03 0.85
CA ALA A 75 -3.68 1.61 -0.28
C ALA A 75 -4.21 0.17 -0.16
N GLY A 76 -4.57 -0.26 1.04
CA GLY A 76 -5.15 -1.57 1.25
C GLY A 76 -4.15 -2.72 1.35
N ILE A 77 -2.88 -2.49 1.72
CA ILE A 77 -1.86 -3.56 1.86
C ILE A 77 -2.37 -4.76 2.65
N VAL A 78 -3.00 -4.54 3.81
CA VAL A 78 -3.58 -5.63 4.61
C VAL A 78 -4.69 -6.34 3.82
N GLY A 79 -5.52 -5.60 3.07
CA GLY A 79 -6.53 -6.18 2.19
C GLY A 79 -5.92 -7.08 1.11
N ILE A 80 -4.77 -6.72 0.56
CA ILE A 80 -4.01 -7.53 -0.41
C ILE A 80 -3.59 -8.85 0.23
N PHE A 81 -2.98 -8.80 1.41
CA PHE A 81 -2.55 -10.00 2.14
C PHE A 81 -3.74 -10.89 2.52
N LEU A 82 -4.82 -10.31 3.04
CA LEU A 82 -6.02 -11.05 3.37
C LEU A 82 -6.64 -11.71 2.14
N LEU A 83 -6.70 -10.97 1.02
CA LEU A 83 -7.21 -11.51 -0.24
C LEU A 83 -6.37 -12.69 -0.73
N GLY A 84 -5.04 -12.58 -0.70
CA GLY A 84 -4.14 -13.66 -1.10
C GLY A 84 -4.20 -14.87 -0.16
N LEU A 85 -4.28 -14.63 1.16
CA LEU A 85 -4.24 -15.68 2.16
C LEU A 85 -5.57 -16.46 2.26
N PHE A 86 -6.70 -15.75 2.25
CA PHE A 86 -8.02 -16.33 2.48
C PHE A 86 -8.80 -16.66 1.20
N SER A 87 -8.33 -16.27 0.01
CA SER A 87 -9.05 -16.50 -1.24
C SER A 87 -8.34 -17.51 -2.12
N ARG A 88 -9.03 -18.61 -2.45
CA ARG A 88 -8.59 -19.56 -3.49
C ARG A 88 -8.85 -19.04 -4.92
N ARG A 89 -9.63 -17.99 -5.04
CA ARG A 89 -10.10 -17.44 -6.33
C ARG A 89 -9.39 -16.14 -6.72
N ALA A 90 -8.74 -15.48 -5.77
CA ALA A 90 -8.03 -14.23 -6.04
C ALA A 90 -7.02 -14.41 -7.17
N ASN A 91 -7.04 -13.49 -8.12
CA ASN A 91 -6.12 -13.45 -9.24
C ASN A 91 -5.48 -12.06 -9.36
N LYS A 92 -4.38 -12.00 -10.11
CA LYS A 92 -3.60 -10.78 -10.33
C LYS A 92 -4.43 -9.62 -10.88
N GLN A 93 -5.35 -9.90 -11.80
CA GLN A 93 -6.17 -8.89 -12.46
C GLN A 93 -7.22 -8.32 -11.50
N GLY A 94 -7.90 -9.17 -10.75
CA GLY A 94 -8.84 -8.75 -9.70
C GLY A 94 -8.15 -7.93 -8.61
N LEU A 95 -6.93 -8.32 -8.22
CA LEU A 95 -6.14 -7.56 -7.26
C LEU A 95 -5.81 -6.16 -7.77
N TYR A 96 -5.40 -6.00 -9.02
CA TYR A 96 -5.12 -4.68 -9.60
C TYR A 96 -6.37 -3.79 -9.64
N ILE A 97 -7.53 -4.34 -9.96
CA ILE A 97 -8.81 -3.61 -9.93
C ILE A 97 -9.13 -3.19 -8.48
N GLY A 98 -8.94 -4.07 -7.50
CA GLY A 98 -9.13 -3.75 -6.10
C GLY A 98 -8.23 -2.63 -5.61
N ILE A 99 -6.95 -2.66 -5.97
CA ILE A 99 -5.98 -1.60 -5.64
C ILE A 99 -6.40 -0.29 -6.31
N ALA A 100 -6.71 -0.30 -7.59
CA ALA A 100 -7.14 0.90 -8.31
C ALA A 100 -8.40 1.52 -7.68
N ALA A 101 -9.40 0.71 -7.33
CA ALA A 101 -10.60 1.16 -6.65
C ALA A 101 -10.30 1.78 -5.27
N SER A 102 -9.40 1.17 -4.50
CA SER A 102 -8.97 1.69 -3.20
C SER A 102 -8.23 3.04 -3.34
N VAL A 103 -7.33 3.16 -4.30
CA VAL A 103 -6.62 4.42 -4.57
C VAL A 103 -7.59 5.52 -4.99
N LEU A 104 -8.53 5.24 -5.90
CA LEU A 104 -9.55 6.19 -6.34
C LEU A 104 -10.44 6.63 -5.18
N PHE A 105 -10.89 5.69 -4.34
CA PHE A 105 -11.68 6.01 -3.15
C PHE A 105 -10.90 6.87 -2.17
N THR A 106 -9.64 6.54 -1.91
CA THR A 106 -8.80 7.31 -0.99
C THR A 106 -8.53 8.71 -1.53
N ALA A 107 -8.26 8.84 -2.83
CA ALA A 107 -8.10 10.14 -3.48
C ALA A 107 -9.38 10.98 -3.36
N TYR A 108 -10.54 10.39 -3.67
CA TYR A 108 -11.84 11.04 -3.47
C TYR A 108 -12.04 11.51 -2.02
N ALA A 109 -11.82 10.64 -1.06
CA ALA A 109 -12.04 10.96 0.34
C ALA A 109 -11.08 12.04 0.85
N VAL A 110 -9.82 12.01 0.43
CA VAL A 110 -8.83 13.06 0.78
C VAL A 110 -9.18 14.40 0.14
N LEU A 111 -9.54 14.43 -1.13
CA LEU A 111 -9.90 15.66 -1.84
C LEU A 111 -11.16 16.32 -1.25
N THR A 112 -12.13 15.53 -0.81
CA THR A 112 -13.40 16.03 -0.27
C THR A 112 -13.36 16.29 1.23
N SER A 113 -12.37 15.77 1.99
CA SER A 113 -12.24 15.97 3.44
C SER A 113 -11.15 16.95 3.84
N THR A 114 -10.15 17.18 2.98
CA THR A 114 -9.01 18.02 3.31
C THR A 114 -9.33 19.48 3.05
N LYS A 115 -9.14 20.30 4.07
CA LYS A 115 -9.32 21.76 4.01
C LYS A 115 -7.95 22.43 3.94
N LEU A 116 -7.71 23.16 2.88
CA LEU A 116 -6.47 23.90 2.62
C LEU A 116 -6.78 25.38 2.37
N ASP A 117 -5.88 26.24 2.79
CA ASP A 117 -5.91 27.65 2.39
C ASP A 117 -5.21 27.79 1.03
N LEU A 118 -5.98 27.62 -0.06
CA LEU A 118 -5.46 27.65 -1.43
C LEU A 118 -5.12 29.05 -1.91
N HIS A 119 -5.66 30.09 -1.27
CA HIS A 119 -5.55 31.49 -1.72
C HIS A 119 -4.77 32.39 -0.75
N GLY A 120 -4.24 31.84 0.37
CA GLY A 120 -3.50 32.63 1.36
C GLY A 120 -4.36 33.65 2.12
N THR A 121 -5.67 33.47 2.12
CA THR A 121 -6.66 34.38 2.73
C THR A 121 -6.95 34.02 4.20
N GLY A 122 -6.35 32.95 4.74
CA GLY A 122 -6.66 32.43 6.06
C GLY A 122 -7.97 31.63 6.11
N ILE A 123 -8.72 31.55 5.03
CA ILE A 123 -9.97 30.79 4.92
C ILE A 123 -9.63 29.42 4.35
N LYS A 124 -9.89 28.38 5.15
CA LYS A 124 -9.67 26.98 4.73
C LYS A 124 -10.88 26.47 3.96
N GLU A 125 -10.71 26.25 2.68
CA GLU A 125 -11.72 25.66 1.80
C GLU A 125 -11.42 24.21 1.51
N THR A 126 -12.47 23.41 1.28
CA THR A 126 -12.32 22.02 0.83
C THR A 126 -11.80 22.00 -0.59
N ILE A 127 -10.79 21.17 -0.90
CA ILE A 127 -10.18 21.12 -2.23
C ILE A 127 -11.23 20.82 -3.30
N LEU A 128 -12.12 19.85 -3.00
CA LEU A 128 -13.23 19.49 -3.87
C LEU A 128 -14.51 19.42 -3.01
N ASP A 129 -15.41 20.41 -3.18
CA ASP A 129 -16.67 20.43 -2.46
C ASP A 129 -17.79 19.83 -3.33
N LEU A 130 -18.28 18.66 -2.90
CA LEU A 130 -19.41 17.94 -3.51
C LEU A 130 -20.67 18.05 -2.66
N GLY A 131 -20.71 18.99 -1.71
CA GLY A 131 -21.87 19.21 -0.82
C GLY A 131 -22.13 18.01 0.07
N SER A 132 -23.33 17.41 -0.06
CA SER A 132 -23.75 16.24 0.75
C SER A 132 -22.94 14.97 0.47
N TRP A 133 -22.18 14.90 -0.61
CA TRP A 133 -21.33 13.75 -0.99
C TRP A 133 -19.91 13.86 -0.48
N ASN A 134 -19.59 14.88 0.31
CA ASN A 134 -18.27 14.98 0.92
C ASN A 134 -18.04 13.84 1.93
N PHE A 135 -16.79 13.36 1.99
CA PHE A 135 -16.42 12.37 2.98
C PHE A 135 -16.39 13.02 4.39
N THR A 136 -17.34 12.65 5.22
CA THR A 136 -17.54 13.22 6.55
C THR A 136 -16.99 12.37 7.70
N GLN A 137 -16.55 11.16 7.39
CA GLN A 137 -16.02 10.23 8.38
C GLN A 137 -14.62 10.65 8.88
N HIS A 138 -14.27 10.17 10.07
CA HIS A 138 -12.97 10.47 10.64
C HIS A 138 -11.85 9.87 9.77
N LYS A 139 -10.74 10.60 9.62
CA LYS A 139 -9.61 10.21 8.74
C LYS A 139 -9.03 8.82 9.04
N TYR A 140 -9.10 8.36 10.29
CA TYR A 140 -8.70 6.98 10.65
C TYR A 140 -9.51 5.91 9.92
N MET A 141 -10.75 6.20 9.56
CA MET A 141 -11.60 5.25 8.82
C MET A 141 -11.14 5.07 7.37
N LEU A 142 -10.40 6.01 6.80
CA LEU A 142 -9.85 5.88 5.44
C LEU A 142 -9.02 4.60 5.29
N GLY A 143 -8.16 4.31 6.27
CA GLY A 143 -7.37 3.08 6.28
C GLY A 143 -8.26 1.84 6.27
N VAL A 144 -9.28 1.79 7.13
CA VAL A 144 -10.20 0.65 7.20
C VAL A 144 -10.95 0.46 5.89
N TYR A 145 -11.53 1.54 5.35
CA TYR A 145 -12.27 1.46 4.09
C TYR A 145 -11.39 1.06 2.90
N SER A 146 -10.16 1.58 2.81
CA SER A 146 -9.25 1.22 1.73
C SER A 146 -8.92 -0.28 1.73
N HIS A 147 -8.70 -0.87 2.91
CA HIS A 147 -8.45 -2.31 3.05
C HIS A 147 -9.68 -3.15 2.69
N LEU A 148 -10.87 -2.73 3.14
CA LEU A 148 -12.12 -3.41 2.81
C LEU A 148 -12.44 -3.33 1.31
N ILE A 149 -12.20 -2.17 0.68
CA ILE A 149 -12.41 -2.00 -0.77
C ILE A 149 -11.50 -2.94 -1.55
N VAL A 150 -10.20 -3.01 -1.24
CA VAL A 150 -9.30 -3.95 -1.91
C VAL A 150 -9.80 -5.38 -1.77
N LEU A 151 -10.20 -5.77 -0.56
CA LEU A 151 -10.64 -7.13 -0.28
C LEU A 151 -11.95 -7.45 -1.02
N VAL A 152 -12.95 -6.61 -0.92
CA VAL A 152 -14.28 -6.86 -1.51
C VAL A 152 -14.24 -6.70 -3.02
N VAL A 153 -13.76 -5.56 -3.52
CA VAL A 153 -13.72 -5.28 -4.96
C VAL A 153 -12.73 -6.20 -5.66
N GLY A 154 -11.55 -6.44 -5.07
CA GLY A 154 -10.56 -7.35 -5.61
C GLY A 154 -11.07 -8.80 -5.67
N TYR A 155 -11.78 -9.25 -4.64
CA TYR A 155 -12.42 -10.56 -4.65
C TYR A 155 -13.51 -10.66 -5.72
N MET A 156 -14.44 -9.71 -5.76
CA MET A 156 -15.52 -9.70 -6.77
C MET A 156 -14.98 -9.61 -8.19
N ALA A 157 -14.01 -8.72 -8.43
CA ALA A 157 -13.38 -8.59 -9.74
C ALA A 157 -12.64 -9.87 -10.16
N SER A 158 -12.14 -10.65 -9.22
CA SER A 158 -11.47 -11.92 -9.51
C SER A 158 -12.41 -12.96 -10.15
N PHE A 159 -13.73 -12.84 -9.97
CA PHE A 159 -14.69 -13.72 -10.65
C PHE A 159 -14.84 -13.42 -12.14
N MET A 160 -14.49 -12.21 -12.58
CA MET A 160 -14.57 -11.80 -13.99
C MET A 160 -13.44 -12.39 -14.85
N PHE A 161 -12.42 -12.93 -14.22
CA PHE A 161 -11.23 -13.46 -14.89
C PHE A 161 -11.03 -14.94 -14.59
N ALA A 162 -10.19 -15.60 -15.40
CA ALA A 162 -9.85 -16.99 -15.20
C ALA A 162 -9.28 -17.24 -13.81
N ALA A 163 -9.68 -18.37 -13.21
CA ALA A 163 -9.10 -18.78 -11.94
C ALA A 163 -7.58 -18.94 -12.09
N PRO A 164 -6.76 -18.51 -11.11
CA PRO A 164 -5.35 -18.73 -11.16
C PRO A 164 -5.09 -20.24 -11.21
N LEU A 165 -4.12 -20.66 -12.02
CA LEU A 165 -3.53 -22.00 -11.94
C LEU A 165 -2.87 -22.06 -10.57
N ALA A 166 -3.53 -22.76 -9.65
CA ALA A 166 -3.30 -22.59 -8.22
C ALA A 166 -1.94 -23.13 -7.79
N GLU A 167 -1.10 -22.23 -7.32
CA GLU A 167 -0.18 -22.56 -6.24
C GLU A 167 -1.03 -22.60 -4.94
N LYS A 168 -1.72 -23.74 -4.74
CA LYS A 168 -2.59 -23.99 -3.59
C LYS A 168 -1.84 -23.84 -2.27
N GLU A 169 -0.54 -24.07 -2.31
CA GLU A 169 0.38 -24.07 -1.17
C GLU A 169 0.50 -22.71 -0.48
N LEU A 170 0.31 -21.60 -1.22
CA LEU A 170 0.44 -20.24 -0.69
C LEU A 170 -0.81 -19.73 0.05
N THR A 171 -1.91 -20.48 0.03
CA THR A 171 -3.12 -20.11 0.76
C THR A 171 -3.20 -20.86 2.11
N ILE A 172 -3.93 -20.29 3.08
CA ILE A 172 -4.19 -20.95 4.36
C ILE A 172 -4.82 -22.33 4.18
N TYR A 173 -5.60 -22.50 3.13
CA TYR A 173 -6.26 -23.77 2.81
C TYR A 173 -5.27 -24.84 2.33
N GLY A 174 -4.27 -24.47 1.51
CA GLY A 174 -3.21 -25.35 1.09
C GLY A 174 -2.37 -25.81 2.27
N TYR A 175 -1.94 -24.88 3.11
CA TYR A 175 -1.22 -25.18 4.34
C TYR A 175 -1.98 -26.17 5.25
N LEU A 176 -3.29 -25.99 5.42
CA LEU A 176 -4.11 -26.88 6.23
C LEU A 176 -4.29 -28.27 5.59
N GLU A 177 -4.36 -28.34 4.26
CA GLU A 177 -4.41 -29.61 3.54
C GLU A 177 -3.10 -30.40 3.69
N ASP A 178 -1.96 -29.74 3.57
CA ASP A 178 -0.66 -30.39 3.73
C ASP A 178 -0.43 -30.89 5.16
N LYS A 179 -0.80 -30.07 6.14
CA LYS A 179 -0.72 -30.46 7.55
C LYS A 179 -1.65 -31.64 7.91
N ARG A 180 -2.78 -31.76 7.21
CA ARG A 180 -3.66 -32.95 7.36
C ARG A 180 -3.03 -34.18 6.77
N LYS A 181 -2.38 -34.09 5.61
CA LYS A 181 -1.69 -35.24 4.97
C LYS A 181 -0.51 -35.71 5.81
N GLU A 182 0.28 -34.78 6.33
CA GLU A 182 1.39 -35.07 7.23
C GLU A 182 0.91 -35.87 8.46
N LYS A 183 -0.16 -35.39 9.09
CA LYS A 183 -0.76 -36.06 10.25
C LYS A 183 -1.37 -37.43 9.93
N GLN A 184 -1.83 -37.67 8.71
CA GLN A 184 -2.33 -38.95 8.27
C GLN A 184 -1.20 -39.96 8.03
N MET A 185 -0.08 -39.51 7.46
CA MET A 185 1.12 -40.36 7.29
C MET A 185 1.76 -40.79 8.61
N ASP A 186 1.68 -39.93 9.65
CA ASP A 186 2.19 -40.28 10.99
C ASP A 186 1.29 -41.27 11.73
N ILE A 187 0.03 -41.43 11.33
CA ILE A 187 -0.95 -42.35 11.97
C ILE A 187 -0.97 -43.70 11.29
N GLU A 188 -0.51 -43.81 10.05
CA GLU A 188 -0.48 -45.05 9.24
C GLU A 188 0.99 -45.49 8.98
N PRO A 189 1.72 -46.00 10.01
CA PRO A 189 3.04 -46.59 9.81
C PRO A 189 2.86 -47.90 9.04
N ALA A 190 3.66 -48.06 7.97
CA ALA A 190 3.68 -49.22 7.08
C ALA A 190 3.91 -50.55 7.81
#